data_cff96764c44d6595669ddba6584ab0ad
#
_entry.id   cff96764c44d6595669ddba6584ab0ad
#
_cell.length_a   1.000
_cell.length_b   1.000
_cell.length_c   1.000
_cell.angle_alpha   90.00
_cell.angle_beta   90.00
_cell.angle_gamma   90.00
#
_symmetry.space_group_name_H-M   'P 1'
#
loop_
_entity.id
_entity.type
_entity.pdbx_description
1 polymer ?
#
loop_
_entity_poly.entity_id
_entity_poly.type
_entity_poly.pdbx_seq_one_letter_code
_entity_poly.pdbx_strand_id
1 'polypeptide(L)'
;MCSSDLKPFTDEDLIKIEEKMREIIDRDEPTTREVWDRDKAIEHFKKKGELYKAEIIKSIPTKEEISIYFHGKWHDLCRGPHLTSTGKIGKAFKLTKLAGAYWRGDSNNEMLQRIYGTCWRNKKELDEYLHRIEEAEKRDHRKLGKVMDLFHFQEESPGAVFWHEGGWQLFQSLIDFMRQRQTEAGYREVNTPDILDKTLWEKSGHWEKFQEHMYTTKTPDERVFAIKPMNCPGCVQIFNQGLKSYRDLPLKLSEFGKVHRYESSGSLHGLMRVRSFTQDDAHIFCTENQITEESLKVTKLILDIYKAFGFENVILKYSDRPVKRVGDDKLWDKAEAALLEAVKASKLDYSINKGEGAFYGPKIEDRKSTRLNSSHQIISYAVFCLKK
;
A
#
# COMPACT_ATOMS: atom_id res chain seq x y z
N MET A 1 -19.13 -14.46 25.74
CA MET A 1 -20.52 -14.77 25.37
C MET A 1 -20.62 -14.52 23.87
N CYS A 2 -20.60 -15.56 23.07
CA CYS A 2 -21.04 -15.51 21.67
C CYS A 2 -22.38 -16.25 21.65
N SER A 3 -23.47 -15.54 21.92
CA SER A 3 -24.81 -16.09 21.70
C SER A 3 -25.43 -15.36 20.54
N SER A 4 -26.14 -16.08 19.68
CA SER A 4 -26.92 -15.60 18.57
C SER A 4 -28.00 -14.54 18.93
N ASP A 5 -28.19 -14.30 20.23
CA ASP A 5 -29.21 -13.40 20.79
C ASP A 5 -28.69 -12.02 21.18
N LEU A 6 -27.38 -11.74 20.99
CA LEU A 6 -26.83 -10.42 21.28
C LEU A 6 -27.08 -9.47 20.11
N LYS A 7 -27.75 -8.36 20.39
CA LYS A 7 -27.87 -7.26 19.43
C LYS A 7 -26.47 -6.79 19.01
N PRO A 8 -26.28 -6.46 17.74
CA PRO A 8 -25.02 -5.88 17.28
C PRO A 8 -24.70 -4.60 18.06
N PHE A 9 -23.41 -4.36 18.32
CA PHE A 9 -22.94 -3.12 18.94
C PHE A 9 -23.29 -1.92 18.07
N THR A 10 -23.61 -0.82 18.73
CA THR A 10 -23.88 0.47 18.13
C THR A 10 -22.82 1.50 18.55
N ASP A 11 -22.80 2.68 17.92
CA ASP A 11 -21.89 3.75 18.32
C ASP A 11 -22.13 4.23 19.77
N GLU A 12 -23.38 4.14 20.26
CA GLU A 12 -23.70 4.43 21.66
C GLU A 12 -23.04 3.45 22.64
N ASP A 13 -22.89 2.21 22.23
CA ASP A 13 -22.21 1.20 23.05
C ASP A 13 -20.72 1.47 23.19
N LEU A 14 -20.09 2.11 22.18
CA LEU A 14 -18.68 2.52 22.28
C LEU A 14 -18.45 3.47 23.47
N ILE A 15 -19.39 4.38 23.74
CA ILE A 15 -19.30 5.32 24.87
C ILE A 15 -19.32 4.55 26.19
N LYS A 16 -20.27 3.63 26.35
CA LYS A 16 -20.38 2.79 27.55
C LYS A 16 -19.15 1.90 27.77
N ILE A 17 -18.61 1.38 26.66
CA ILE A 17 -17.38 0.56 26.70
C ILE A 17 -16.19 1.43 27.13
N GLU A 18 -16.04 2.65 26.61
CA GLU A 18 -14.99 3.58 27.04
C GLU A 18 -15.09 3.91 28.54
N GLU A 19 -16.29 4.17 29.04
CA GLU A 19 -16.53 4.40 30.47
C GLU A 19 -16.07 3.20 31.30
N LYS A 20 -16.43 2.00 30.87
CA LYS A 20 -16.00 0.76 31.55
C LYS A 20 -14.49 0.53 31.47
N MET A 21 -13.88 0.86 30.35
CA MET A 21 -12.42 0.82 30.21
C MET A 21 -11.75 1.80 31.19
N ARG A 22 -12.29 3.01 31.40
CA ARG A 22 -11.77 3.98 32.37
C ARG A 22 -11.85 3.46 33.81
N GLU A 23 -12.96 2.83 34.18
CA GLU A 23 -13.09 2.20 35.50
C GLU A 23 -12.04 1.09 35.72
N ILE A 24 -11.76 0.29 34.68
CA ILE A 24 -10.73 -0.77 34.73
C ILE A 24 -9.33 -0.17 34.89
N ILE A 25 -9.04 0.91 34.17
CA ILE A 25 -7.77 1.65 34.27
C ILE A 25 -7.60 2.22 35.67
N ASP A 26 -8.64 2.82 36.23
CA ASP A 26 -8.62 3.42 37.59
C ASP A 26 -8.44 2.39 38.71
N ARG A 27 -8.77 1.12 38.48
CA ARG A 27 -8.49 0.03 39.42
C ARG A 27 -7.02 -0.35 39.48
N ASP A 28 -6.22 -0.02 38.47
CA ASP A 28 -4.80 -0.33 38.36
C ASP A 28 -4.44 -1.79 38.71
N GLU A 29 -5.24 -2.73 38.23
CA GLU A 29 -5.07 -4.16 38.49
C GLU A 29 -3.76 -4.67 37.85
N PRO A 30 -2.94 -5.44 38.63
CA PRO A 30 -1.70 -5.99 38.06
C PRO A 30 -2.00 -7.02 36.97
N THR A 31 -1.14 -7.05 35.99
CA THR A 31 -1.19 -8.04 34.90
C THR A 31 -0.27 -9.20 35.23
N THR A 32 -0.79 -10.41 35.26
CA THR A 32 0.00 -11.63 35.43
C THR A 32 -0.16 -12.56 34.24
N ARG A 33 0.90 -13.30 33.91
CA ARG A 33 0.93 -14.28 32.82
C ARG A 33 1.06 -15.66 33.35
N GLU A 34 0.21 -16.57 32.88
CA GLU A 34 0.32 -18.00 33.12
C GLU A 34 0.47 -18.74 31.78
N VAL A 35 1.20 -19.85 31.81
CA VAL A 35 1.26 -20.79 30.68
C VAL A 35 0.39 -21.98 31.04
N TRP A 36 -0.61 -22.23 30.21
CA TRP A 36 -1.54 -23.34 30.45
C TRP A 36 -1.27 -24.50 29.50
N ASP A 37 -1.59 -25.70 29.96
CA ASP A 37 -1.72 -26.84 29.07
C ASP A 37 -2.78 -26.58 28.00
N ARG A 38 -2.51 -27.04 26.77
CA ARG A 38 -3.36 -26.76 25.60
C ARG A 38 -4.76 -27.31 25.76
N ASP A 39 -4.88 -28.57 26.20
CA ASP A 39 -6.18 -29.23 26.31
C ASP A 39 -6.99 -28.63 27.45
N LYS A 40 -6.33 -28.30 28.56
CA LYS A 40 -6.94 -27.54 29.67
C LYS A 40 -7.47 -26.19 29.21
N ALA A 41 -6.70 -25.45 28.41
CA ALA A 41 -7.12 -24.15 27.90
C ALA A 41 -8.32 -24.27 26.95
N ILE A 42 -8.31 -25.25 26.04
CA ILE A 42 -9.42 -25.52 25.12
C ILE A 42 -10.70 -25.85 25.91
N GLU A 43 -10.60 -26.75 26.89
CA GLU A 43 -11.75 -27.14 27.69
C GLU A 43 -12.30 -25.95 28.48
N HIS A 44 -11.44 -25.15 29.10
CA HIS A 44 -11.82 -23.97 29.84
C HIS A 44 -12.61 -22.97 29.00
N PHE A 45 -12.11 -22.58 27.80
CA PHE A 45 -12.79 -21.62 26.95
C PHE A 45 -14.08 -22.18 26.33
N LYS A 46 -14.15 -23.50 26.07
CA LYS A 46 -15.40 -24.16 25.68
C LYS A 46 -16.45 -24.09 26.81
N LYS A 47 -16.08 -24.36 28.05
CA LYS A 47 -16.99 -24.25 29.21
C LYS A 47 -17.51 -22.82 29.41
N LYS A 48 -16.71 -21.81 29.05
CA LYS A 48 -17.12 -20.40 29.05
C LYS A 48 -18.00 -19.99 27.86
N GLY A 49 -18.22 -20.87 26.88
CA GLY A 49 -18.94 -20.56 25.66
C GLY A 49 -18.11 -19.75 24.63
N GLU A 50 -16.79 -19.63 24.84
CA GLU A 50 -15.89 -18.89 23.99
C GLU A 50 -15.28 -19.79 22.88
N LEU A 51 -16.14 -20.27 21.99
CA LEU A 51 -15.78 -21.29 20.99
C LEU A 51 -14.69 -20.84 20.02
N TYR A 52 -14.68 -19.57 19.61
CA TYR A 52 -13.65 -19.00 18.72
C TYR A 52 -12.26 -19.04 19.38
N LYS A 53 -12.15 -18.78 20.69
CA LYS A 53 -10.87 -18.90 21.40
C LYS A 53 -10.39 -20.34 21.46
N ALA A 54 -11.29 -21.28 21.71
CA ALA A 54 -10.96 -22.71 21.69
C ALA A 54 -10.45 -23.13 20.28
N GLU A 55 -11.02 -22.58 19.21
CA GLU A 55 -10.59 -22.83 17.84
C GLU A 55 -9.21 -22.18 17.55
N ILE A 56 -8.99 -20.95 18.02
CA ILE A 56 -7.67 -20.29 17.92
C ILE A 56 -6.59 -21.14 18.58
N ILE A 57 -6.82 -21.60 19.81
CA ILE A 57 -5.85 -22.43 20.54
C ILE A 57 -5.49 -23.70 19.77
N LYS A 58 -6.46 -24.35 19.12
CA LYS A 58 -6.20 -25.52 18.29
C LYS A 58 -5.30 -25.22 17.09
N SER A 59 -5.38 -24.01 16.55
CA SER A 59 -4.58 -23.60 15.38
C SER A 59 -3.18 -23.08 15.72
N ILE A 60 -2.89 -22.79 16.99
CA ILE A 60 -1.55 -22.40 17.44
C ILE A 60 -0.59 -23.61 17.26
N PRO A 61 0.59 -23.43 16.64
CA PRO A 61 1.56 -24.51 16.48
C PRO A 61 1.86 -25.23 17.81
N THR A 62 2.06 -26.56 17.75
CA THR A 62 2.27 -27.40 18.96
C THR A 62 3.50 -27.02 19.79
N LYS A 63 4.48 -26.37 19.17
CA LYS A 63 5.71 -25.90 19.82
C LYS A 63 5.53 -24.57 20.55
N GLU A 64 4.42 -23.85 20.34
CA GLU A 64 4.15 -22.58 20.99
C GLU A 64 3.39 -22.77 22.29
N GLU A 65 3.75 -21.97 23.31
CA GLU A 65 3.07 -21.92 24.61
C GLU A 65 1.69 -21.28 24.51
N ILE A 66 0.75 -21.78 25.30
CA ILE A 66 -0.56 -21.15 25.45
C ILE A 66 -0.51 -20.20 26.62
N SER A 67 -0.38 -18.92 26.35
CA SER A 67 -0.29 -17.86 27.36
C SER A 67 -1.66 -17.29 27.69
N ILE A 68 -1.99 -17.25 28.98
CA ILE A 68 -3.20 -16.63 29.53
C ILE A 68 -2.77 -15.43 30.38
N TYR A 69 -3.35 -14.27 30.09
CA TYR A 69 -3.09 -13.05 30.85
C TYR A 69 -4.27 -12.71 31.75
N PHE A 70 -3.97 -12.35 32.97
CA PHE A 70 -4.94 -12.02 34.00
C PHE A 70 -4.88 -10.54 34.35
N HIS A 71 -6.05 -9.93 34.53
CA HIS A 71 -6.25 -8.61 35.11
C HIS A 71 -7.25 -8.80 36.28
N GLY A 72 -6.75 -8.87 37.48
CA GLY A 72 -7.58 -9.24 38.65
C GLY A 72 -8.26 -10.59 38.45
N LYS A 73 -9.58 -10.61 38.46
CA LYS A 73 -10.37 -11.86 38.27
C LYS A 73 -10.65 -12.20 36.81
N TRP A 74 -10.41 -11.27 35.88
CA TRP A 74 -10.60 -11.46 34.45
C TRP A 74 -9.34 -12.00 33.78
N HIS A 75 -9.51 -12.88 32.83
CA HIS A 75 -8.36 -13.40 32.04
C HIS A 75 -8.76 -13.74 30.62
N ASP A 76 -7.76 -13.73 29.76
CA ASP A 76 -7.93 -14.04 28.35
C ASP A 76 -6.67 -14.64 27.72
N LEU A 77 -6.87 -15.32 26.55
CA LEU A 77 -5.82 -15.80 25.67
C LEU A 77 -5.10 -14.62 25.03
N CYS A 78 -3.81 -14.50 25.20
CA CYS A 78 -3.01 -13.50 24.50
C CYS A 78 -1.55 -13.94 24.37
N ARG A 79 -0.93 -13.55 23.24
CA ARG A 79 0.49 -13.79 23.01
C ARG A 79 1.38 -12.87 23.83
N GLY A 80 0.89 -11.68 24.18
CA GLY A 80 1.65 -10.64 24.86
C GLY A 80 2.68 -9.92 23.95
N PRO A 81 3.57 -9.11 24.51
CA PRO A 81 3.60 -8.72 25.94
C PRO A 81 2.45 -7.79 26.33
N HIS A 82 2.17 -7.71 27.61
CA HIS A 82 1.22 -6.77 28.20
C HIS A 82 1.91 -5.73 29.08
N LEU A 83 1.23 -4.62 29.35
CA LEU A 83 1.63 -3.66 30.38
C LEU A 83 1.57 -4.33 31.77
N THR A 84 2.35 -3.83 32.71
CA THR A 84 2.46 -4.41 34.05
C THR A 84 1.20 -4.24 34.88
N SER A 85 0.36 -3.26 34.58
CA SER A 85 -0.97 -3.08 35.18
C SER A 85 -1.91 -2.36 34.24
N THR A 86 -3.23 -2.43 34.51
CA THR A 86 -4.26 -1.77 33.70
C THR A 86 -4.13 -0.23 33.75
N GLY A 87 -3.66 0.33 34.87
CA GLY A 87 -3.47 1.77 35.04
C GLY A 87 -2.37 2.36 34.13
N LYS A 88 -1.41 1.54 33.70
CA LYS A 88 -0.34 1.97 32.78
C LYS A 88 -0.80 2.33 31.38
N ILE A 89 -2.01 1.96 30.99
CA ILE A 89 -2.62 2.39 29.72
C ILE A 89 -2.83 3.91 29.71
N GLY A 90 -3.16 4.50 30.87
CA GLY A 90 -3.54 5.90 30.97
C GLY A 90 -4.94 6.17 30.40
N LYS A 91 -5.34 7.46 30.40
CA LYS A 91 -6.69 7.88 29.95
C LYS A 91 -6.71 8.50 28.55
N ALA A 92 -5.57 8.50 27.84
CA ALA A 92 -5.44 9.07 26.51
C ALA A 92 -5.78 8.01 25.43
N PHE A 93 -6.97 7.47 25.46
CA PHE A 93 -7.48 6.51 24.47
C PHE A 93 -8.87 6.92 23.95
N LYS A 94 -9.23 6.42 22.79
CA LYS A 94 -10.53 6.62 22.16
C LYS A 94 -10.92 5.39 21.35
N LEU A 95 -12.16 4.92 21.47
CA LEU A 95 -12.77 3.99 20.53
C LEU A 95 -13.26 4.78 19.31
N THR A 96 -12.92 4.34 18.11
CA THR A 96 -13.07 5.17 16.91
C THR A 96 -14.18 4.71 15.99
N LYS A 97 -14.36 3.38 15.83
CA LYS A 97 -15.40 2.86 14.93
C LYS A 97 -15.71 1.39 15.17
N LEU A 98 -16.89 1.01 14.67
CA LEU A 98 -17.30 -0.37 14.48
C LEU A 98 -17.13 -0.78 13.01
N ALA A 99 -16.73 -2.02 12.73
CA ALA A 99 -16.72 -2.58 11.41
C ALA A 99 -17.05 -4.08 11.45
N GLY A 100 -17.73 -4.57 10.42
CA GLY A 100 -17.87 -6.01 10.18
C GLY A 100 -16.52 -6.63 9.80
N ALA A 101 -16.29 -7.85 10.24
CA ALA A 101 -15.12 -8.65 9.86
C ALA A 101 -15.50 -10.12 9.84
N TYR A 102 -15.33 -10.79 8.70
CA TYR A 102 -15.53 -12.22 8.62
C TYR A 102 -14.49 -12.96 9.46
N TRP A 103 -14.94 -14.01 10.17
CA TRP A 103 -14.05 -14.85 10.94
C TRP A 103 -12.92 -15.39 10.06
N ARG A 104 -11.67 -15.22 10.48
CA ARG A 104 -10.44 -15.57 9.75
C ARG A 104 -10.30 -14.92 8.34
N GLY A 105 -11.08 -13.87 8.07
CA GLY A 105 -11.02 -13.17 6.79
C GLY A 105 -11.68 -13.91 5.62
N ASP A 106 -12.38 -15.00 5.87
CA ASP A 106 -13.10 -15.79 4.88
C ASP A 106 -14.58 -15.37 4.84
N SER A 107 -15.06 -14.91 3.70
CA SER A 107 -16.45 -14.46 3.49
C SER A 107 -17.51 -15.58 3.64
N ASN A 108 -17.10 -16.83 3.65
CA ASN A 108 -17.98 -17.97 3.92
C ASN A 108 -18.21 -18.20 5.43
N ASN A 109 -17.41 -17.59 6.29
CA ASN A 109 -17.54 -17.68 7.73
C ASN A 109 -18.46 -16.59 8.29
N GLU A 110 -18.81 -16.71 9.56
CA GLU A 110 -19.64 -15.74 10.26
C GLU A 110 -19.04 -14.34 10.26
N MET A 111 -19.90 -13.34 10.05
CA MET A 111 -19.53 -11.94 10.15
C MET A 111 -19.58 -11.50 11.63
N LEU A 112 -18.42 -11.16 12.16
CA LEU A 112 -18.26 -10.62 13.52
C LEU A 112 -18.15 -9.09 13.46
N GLN A 113 -18.36 -8.43 14.60
CA GLN A 113 -18.09 -7.01 14.76
C GLN A 113 -16.71 -6.80 15.38
N ARG A 114 -15.98 -5.85 14.83
CA ARG A 114 -14.69 -5.43 15.33
C ARG A 114 -14.76 -3.98 15.81
N ILE A 115 -14.38 -3.75 17.06
CA ILE A 115 -14.25 -2.42 17.64
C ILE A 115 -12.81 -1.95 17.43
N TYR A 116 -12.64 -0.77 16.87
CA TYR A 116 -11.36 -0.11 16.69
C TYR A 116 -11.17 1.00 17.69
N GLY A 117 -9.95 1.16 18.15
CA GLY A 117 -9.57 2.22 19.08
C GLY A 117 -8.11 2.62 18.91
N THR A 118 -7.74 3.69 19.60
CA THR A 118 -6.37 4.20 19.64
C THR A 118 -6.01 4.60 21.07
N CYS A 119 -4.74 4.50 21.43
CA CYS A 119 -4.21 4.90 22.71
C CYS A 119 -2.89 5.68 22.51
N TRP A 120 -2.70 6.75 23.27
CA TRP A 120 -1.57 7.68 23.16
C TRP A 120 -0.94 7.94 24.53
N ARG A 121 0.27 8.53 24.56
CA ARG A 121 0.99 8.78 25.80
C ARG A 121 0.28 9.81 26.68
N ASN A 122 -0.37 10.79 26.04
CA ASN A 122 -1.06 11.87 26.72
C ASN A 122 -2.24 12.38 25.90
N LYS A 123 -3.10 13.18 26.53
CA LYS A 123 -4.29 13.74 25.88
C LYS A 123 -3.96 14.62 24.68
N LYS A 124 -2.87 15.40 24.72
CA LYS A 124 -2.46 16.28 23.60
C LYS A 124 -2.21 15.46 22.32
N GLU A 125 -1.44 14.39 22.42
CA GLU A 125 -1.17 13.50 21.28
C GLU A 125 -2.44 12.84 20.74
N LEU A 126 -3.35 12.43 21.63
CA LEU A 126 -4.66 11.89 21.24
C LEU A 126 -5.49 12.94 20.50
N ASP A 127 -5.61 14.15 21.04
CA ASP A 127 -6.39 15.24 20.43
C ASP A 127 -5.82 15.64 19.06
N GLU A 128 -4.49 15.72 18.93
CA GLU A 128 -3.81 15.96 17.64
C GLU A 128 -4.09 14.83 16.63
N TYR A 129 -4.14 13.58 17.09
CA TYR A 129 -4.47 12.45 16.23
C TYR A 129 -5.93 12.49 15.78
N LEU A 130 -6.88 12.73 16.70
CA LEU A 130 -8.30 12.81 16.38
C LEU A 130 -8.60 13.99 15.44
N HIS A 131 -7.96 15.15 15.67
CA HIS A 131 -8.07 16.28 14.76
C HIS A 131 -7.57 15.94 13.35
N ARG A 132 -6.46 15.22 13.22
CA ARG A 132 -5.97 14.76 11.91
C ARG A 132 -6.95 13.82 11.20
N ILE A 133 -7.61 12.93 11.95
CA ILE A 133 -8.63 12.03 11.38
C ILE A 133 -9.81 12.85 10.87
N GLU A 134 -10.31 13.79 11.69
CA GLU A 134 -11.42 14.67 11.31
C GLU A 134 -11.10 15.48 10.05
N GLU A 135 -9.88 16.07 9.98
CA GLU A 135 -9.43 16.79 8.80
C GLU A 135 -9.29 15.89 7.57
N ALA A 136 -8.82 14.65 7.75
CA ALA A 136 -8.75 13.69 6.66
C ALA A 136 -10.15 13.29 6.15
N GLU A 137 -11.12 13.13 7.03
CA GLU A 137 -12.51 12.85 6.66
C GLU A 137 -13.17 14.00 5.91
N LYS A 138 -12.89 15.25 6.31
CA LYS A 138 -13.35 16.45 5.57
C LYS A 138 -12.77 16.51 4.16
N ARG A 139 -11.55 16.00 3.98
CA ARG A 139 -10.81 15.98 2.69
C ARG A 139 -10.93 14.65 1.95
N ASP A 140 -11.84 13.77 2.37
CA ASP A 140 -12.05 12.50 1.67
C ASP A 140 -12.51 12.77 0.23
N HIS A 141 -11.69 12.37 -0.73
CA HIS A 141 -11.94 12.56 -2.17
C HIS A 141 -13.28 11.97 -2.63
N ARG A 142 -13.79 10.92 -1.96
CA ARG A 142 -15.08 10.30 -2.28
C ARG A 142 -16.24 11.21 -1.92
N LYS A 143 -16.12 11.94 -0.79
CA LYS A 143 -17.10 12.94 -0.35
C LYS A 143 -17.01 14.19 -1.22
N LEU A 144 -15.79 14.72 -1.38
CA LEU A 144 -15.55 15.91 -2.21
C LEU A 144 -15.93 15.67 -3.66
N GLY A 145 -15.54 14.53 -4.24
CA GLY A 145 -15.86 14.16 -5.62
C GLY A 145 -17.36 14.13 -5.88
N LYS A 146 -18.16 13.63 -4.90
CA LYS A 146 -19.62 13.61 -4.99
C LYS A 146 -20.23 15.01 -4.83
N VAL A 147 -19.77 15.78 -3.82
CA VAL A 147 -20.32 17.13 -3.55
C VAL A 147 -20.01 18.11 -4.68
N MET A 148 -18.82 17.99 -5.29
CA MET A 148 -18.36 18.85 -6.38
C MET A 148 -18.68 18.29 -7.77
N ASP A 149 -19.38 17.17 -7.85
CA ASP A 149 -19.76 16.50 -9.10
C ASP A 149 -18.56 16.21 -10.03
N LEU A 150 -17.46 15.66 -9.47
CA LEU A 150 -16.23 15.46 -10.21
C LEU A 150 -16.16 14.10 -10.89
N PHE A 151 -16.68 13.05 -10.28
CA PHE A 151 -16.63 11.67 -10.80
C PHE A 151 -17.60 10.76 -10.08
N HIS A 152 -17.86 9.59 -10.71
CA HIS A 152 -18.55 8.47 -10.05
C HIS A 152 -17.96 7.11 -10.45
N PHE A 153 -18.41 6.07 -9.75
CA PHE A 153 -18.17 4.66 -10.07
C PHE A 153 -19.51 3.97 -10.28
N GLN A 154 -19.55 2.99 -11.18
CA GLN A 154 -20.76 2.19 -11.41
C GLN A 154 -20.43 0.72 -11.71
N GLU A 155 -21.44 -0.13 -11.72
CA GLU A 155 -21.27 -1.59 -11.78
C GLU A 155 -20.79 -2.10 -13.15
N GLU A 156 -21.08 -1.39 -14.23
CA GLU A 156 -20.68 -1.77 -15.58
C GLU A 156 -19.17 -1.67 -15.81
N SER A 157 -18.47 -0.89 -14.95
CA SER A 157 -17.01 -0.77 -14.99
C SER A 157 -16.41 -0.65 -13.59
N PRO A 158 -16.46 -1.74 -12.80
CA PRO A 158 -16.05 -1.69 -11.40
C PRO A 158 -14.56 -1.37 -11.26
N GLY A 159 -14.27 -0.31 -10.52
CA GLY A 159 -12.89 0.18 -10.32
C GLY A 159 -12.34 1.03 -11.46
N ALA A 160 -13.18 1.43 -12.43
CA ALA A 160 -12.84 2.47 -13.40
C ALA A 160 -13.64 3.75 -13.11
N VAL A 161 -13.03 4.89 -13.32
CA VAL A 161 -13.58 6.20 -12.98
C VAL A 161 -14.34 6.79 -14.16
N PHE A 162 -15.58 7.21 -13.93
CA PHE A 162 -16.34 8.05 -14.86
C PHE A 162 -16.12 9.51 -14.45
N TRP A 163 -15.32 10.23 -15.22
CA TRP A 163 -14.99 11.62 -14.97
C TRP A 163 -16.11 12.54 -15.51
N HIS A 164 -16.62 13.42 -14.66
CA HIS A 164 -17.52 14.49 -15.06
C HIS A 164 -16.72 15.69 -15.57
N GLU A 165 -17.39 16.70 -16.11
CA GLU A 165 -16.74 17.86 -16.74
C GLU A 165 -15.70 18.52 -15.83
N GLY A 166 -16.08 18.91 -14.60
CA GLY A 166 -15.17 19.54 -13.65
C GLY A 166 -14.02 18.63 -13.21
N GLY A 167 -14.31 17.34 -13.01
CA GLY A 167 -13.30 16.34 -12.68
C GLY A 167 -12.31 16.11 -13.83
N TRP A 168 -12.82 16.09 -15.07
CA TRP A 168 -11.97 15.95 -16.25
C TRP A 168 -11.07 17.16 -16.48
N GLN A 169 -11.59 18.39 -16.28
CA GLN A 169 -10.80 19.61 -16.33
C GLN A 169 -9.67 19.61 -15.29
N LEU A 170 -9.97 19.21 -14.06
CA LEU A 170 -8.96 19.05 -13.01
C LEU A 170 -7.91 18.02 -13.41
N PHE A 171 -8.33 16.87 -13.94
CA PHE A 171 -7.44 15.82 -14.41
C PHE A 171 -6.50 16.30 -15.53
N GLN A 172 -7.03 17.02 -16.53
CA GLN A 172 -6.23 17.60 -17.59
C GLN A 172 -5.24 18.64 -17.07
N SER A 173 -5.65 19.49 -16.14
CA SER A 173 -4.75 20.46 -15.51
C SER A 173 -3.57 19.82 -14.79
N LEU A 174 -3.79 18.66 -14.14
CA LEU A 174 -2.71 17.87 -13.54
C LEU A 174 -1.76 17.29 -14.60
N ILE A 175 -2.32 16.77 -15.69
CA ILE A 175 -1.51 16.27 -16.82
C ILE A 175 -0.66 17.40 -17.42
N ASP A 176 -1.25 18.56 -17.65
CA ASP A 176 -0.53 19.69 -18.25
C ASP A 176 0.58 20.20 -17.33
N PHE A 177 0.33 20.29 -16.03
CA PHE A 177 1.36 20.59 -15.03
C PHE A 177 2.52 19.59 -15.08
N MET A 178 2.22 18.28 -15.08
CA MET A 178 3.25 17.24 -15.12
C MET A 178 4.00 17.24 -16.45
N ARG A 179 3.30 17.43 -17.59
CA ARG A 179 3.89 17.54 -18.93
C ARG A 179 4.89 18.68 -18.99
N GLN A 180 4.52 19.84 -18.46
CA GLN A 180 5.44 20.98 -18.39
C GLN A 180 6.70 20.64 -17.59
N ARG A 181 6.56 20.08 -16.39
CA ARG A 181 7.70 19.69 -15.54
C ARG A 181 8.61 18.67 -16.18
N GLN A 182 8.04 17.67 -16.85
CA GLN A 182 8.79 16.65 -17.56
C GLN A 182 9.52 17.25 -18.80
N THR A 183 8.85 18.11 -19.55
CA THR A 183 9.47 18.79 -20.71
C THR A 183 10.65 19.67 -20.27
N GLU A 184 10.49 20.48 -19.22
CA GLU A 184 11.56 21.30 -18.64
C GLU A 184 12.75 20.44 -18.14
N ALA A 185 12.49 19.21 -17.67
CA ALA A 185 13.52 18.26 -17.26
C ALA A 185 14.13 17.45 -18.43
N GLY A 186 13.74 17.75 -19.67
CA GLY A 186 14.29 17.15 -20.89
C GLY A 186 13.69 15.80 -21.29
N TYR A 187 12.51 15.47 -20.77
CA TYR A 187 11.78 14.27 -21.23
C TYR A 187 11.07 14.53 -22.56
N ARG A 188 10.99 13.50 -23.38
CA ARG A 188 10.23 13.47 -24.64
C ARG A 188 8.99 12.62 -24.45
N GLU A 189 7.82 13.22 -24.64
CA GLU A 189 6.54 12.50 -24.50
C GLU A 189 6.35 11.50 -25.65
N VAL A 190 5.98 10.30 -25.32
CA VAL A 190 5.65 9.21 -26.25
C VAL A 190 4.30 8.60 -25.86
N ASN A 191 3.74 7.76 -26.72
CA ASN A 191 2.53 7.01 -26.45
C ASN A 191 2.68 5.60 -27.00
N THR A 192 2.41 4.59 -26.18
CA THR A 192 2.46 3.17 -26.55
C THR A 192 1.06 2.58 -26.67
N PRO A 193 0.85 1.55 -27.51
CA PRO A 193 -0.46 0.92 -27.65
C PRO A 193 -1.00 0.37 -26.33
N ASP A 194 -2.32 0.46 -26.14
CA ASP A 194 -2.99 -0.04 -24.94
C ASP A 194 -3.12 -1.57 -24.93
N ILE A 195 -3.24 -2.18 -26.11
CA ILE A 195 -3.40 -3.62 -26.29
C ILE A 195 -2.17 -4.17 -27.01
N LEU A 196 -1.50 -5.11 -26.37
CA LEU A 196 -0.24 -5.69 -26.83
C LEU A 196 -0.30 -7.22 -26.79
N ASP A 197 0.37 -7.85 -27.76
CA ASP A 197 0.44 -9.30 -27.89
C ASP A 197 1.12 -9.93 -26.66
N LYS A 198 0.64 -11.10 -26.27
CA LYS A 198 1.15 -11.90 -25.14
C LYS A 198 2.66 -12.10 -25.18
N THR A 199 3.25 -12.26 -26.37
CA THR A 199 4.68 -12.51 -26.53
C THR A 199 5.58 -11.42 -25.98
N LEU A 200 5.11 -10.15 -25.97
CA LEU A 200 5.85 -9.05 -25.34
C LEU A 200 5.90 -9.21 -23.82
N TRP A 201 4.80 -9.65 -23.23
CA TRP A 201 4.67 -9.86 -21.79
C TRP A 201 5.45 -11.08 -21.32
N GLU A 202 5.54 -12.13 -22.15
CA GLU A 202 6.40 -13.30 -21.90
C GLU A 202 7.88 -12.91 -21.93
N LYS A 203 8.33 -12.19 -22.99
CA LYS A 203 9.71 -11.72 -23.11
C LYS A 203 10.16 -10.82 -21.98
N SER A 204 9.27 -10.02 -21.43
CA SER A 204 9.55 -9.11 -20.31
C SER A 204 9.40 -9.74 -18.93
N GLY A 205 8.98 -11.02 -18.84
CA GLY A 205 8.76 -11.75 -17.59
C GLY A 205 7.51 -11.38 -16.82
N HIS A 206 6.69 -10.46 -17.38
CA HIS A 206 5.45 -10.03 -16.71
C HIS A 206 4.34 -11.07 -16.80
N TRP A 207 4.29 -11.85 -17.87
CA TRP A 207 3.27 -12.87 -18.04
C TRP A 207 3.29 -13.90 -16.91
N GLU A 208 4.46 -14.43 -16.56
CA GLU A 208 4.61 -15.43 -15.50
C GLU A 208 4.27 -14.88 -14.10
N LYS A 209 4.60 -13.61 -13.84
CA LYS A 209 4.54 -13.04 -12.49
C LYS A 209 3.34 -12.14 -12.24
N PHE A 210 2.65 -11.70 -13.28
CA PHE A 210 1.62 -10.68 -13.18
C PHE A 210 0.33 -11.04 -13.90
N GLN A 211 0.22 -12.24 -14.49
CA GLN A 211 -0.91 -12.68 -15.29
C GLN A 211 -2.24 -12.57 -14.55
N GLU A 212 -2.28 -12.89 -13.25
CA GLU A 212 -3.49 -12.82 -12.42
C GLU A 212 -4.08 -11.40 -12.32
N HIS A 213 -3.25 -10.39 -12.57
CA HIS A 213 -3.64 -8.97 -12.56
C HIS A 213 -3.82 -8.37 -13.96
N MET A 214 -3.77 -9.16 -15.02
CA MET A 214 -3.89 -8.69 -16.39
C MET A 214 -5.28 -8.95 -16.96
N TYR A 215 -5.83 -7.99 -17.68
CA TYR A 215 -6.96 -8.20 -18.56
C TYR A 215 -6.46 -8.78 -19.87
N THR A 216 -6.96 -9.95 -20.23
CA THR A 216 -6.59 -10.64 -21.45
C THR A 216 -7.78 -10.82 -22.39
N THR A 217 -7.53 -10.80 -23.68
CA THR A 217 -8.53 -11.07 -24.72
C THR A 217 -7.97 -12.01 -25.77
N LYS A 218 -8.83 -12.74 -26.44
CA LYS A 218 -8.49 -13.64 -27.54
C LYS A 218 -9.19 -13.17 -28.81
N THR A 219 -8.43 -13.00 -29.87
CA THR A 219 -8.95 -12.57 -31.17
C THR A 219 -9.49 -13.78 -31.96
N PRO A 220 -10.30 -13.56 -33.02
CA PRO A 220 -10.82 -14.64 -33.86
C PRO A 220 -9.77 -15.54 -34.50
N ASP A 221 -8.56 -15.04 -34.72
CA ASP A 221 -7.39 -15.78 -35.19
C ASP A 221 -6.59 -16.46 -34.08
N GLU A 222 -7.24 -16.68 -32.91
CA GLU A 222 -6.69 -17.40 -31.74
C GLU A 222 -5.50 -16.72 -31.03
N ARG A 223 -5.13 -15.51 -31.41
CA ARG A 223 -4.04 -14.77 -30.74
C ARG A 223 -4.51 -14.20 -29.40
N VAL A 224 -3.63 -14.26 -28.41
CA VAL A 224 -3.88 -13.72 -27.07
C VAL A 224 -3.21 -12.37 -26.94
N PHE A 225 -4.00 -11.38 -26.54
CA PHE A 225 -3.54 -10.03 -26.24
C PHE A 225 -3.83 -9.69 -24.77
N ALA A 226 -3.10 -8.74 -24.25
CA ALA A 226 -3.37 -8.17 -22.94
C ALA A 226 -3.49 -6.65 -23.03
N ILE A 227 -4.41 -6.09 -22.24
CA ILE A 227 -4.45 -4.65 -22.00
C ILE A 227 -3.27 -4.32 -21.08
N LYS A 228 -2.47 -3.34 -21.42
CA LYS A 228 -1.22 -3.05 -20.70
C LYS A 228 -1.47 -2.76 -19.21
N PRO A 229 -0.82 -3.51 -18.30
CA PRO A 229 -0.83 -3.22 -16.86
C PRO A 229 0.25 -2.20 -16.47
N MET A 230 1.17 -1.90 -17.39
CA MET A 230 2.28 -0.95 -17.25
C MET A 230 2.82 -0.54 -18.62
N ASN A 231 3.57 0.56 -18.66
CA ASN A 231 4.07 1.13 -19.90
C ASN A 231 5.48 0.64 -20.29
N CYS A 232 6.27 0.14 -19.31
CA CYS A 232 7.68 -0.18 -19.49
C CYS A 232 8.01 -1.04 -20.71
N PRO A 233 7.36 -2.20 -20.98
CA PRO A 233 7.67 -3.01 -22.15
C PRO A 233 7.41 -2.29 -23.48
N GLY A 234 6.37 -1.47 -23.56
CA GLY A 234 6.07 -0.64 -24.73
C GLY A 234 7.12 0.42 -24.96
N CYS A 235 7.52 1.13 -23.92
CA CYS A 235 8.55 2.16 -23.98
C CYS A 235 9.92 1.58 -24.44
N VAL A 236 10.28 0.38 -23.98
CA VAL A 236 11.48 -0.32 -24.46
C VAL A 236 11.40 -0.63 -25.95
N GLN A 237 10.21 -0.94 -26.51
CA GLN A 237 10.09 -1.14 -27.95
C GLN A 237 10.36 0.16 -28.74
N ILE A 238 9.94 1.32 -28.24
CA ILE A 238 10.29 2.62 -28.85
C ILE A 238 11.80 2.83 -28.81
N PHE A 239 12.43 2.55 -27.68
CA PHE A 239 13.89 2.65 -27.58
C PHE A 239 14.61 1.71 -28.57
N ASN A 240 14.12 0.49 -28.78
CA ASN A 240 14.72 -0.50 -29.68
C ASN A 240 14.56 -0.17 -31.18
N GLN A 241 13.77 0.84 -31.55
CA GLN A 241 13.64 1.24 -32.95
C GLN A 241 14.83 2.07 -33.45
N GLY A 242 15.38 1.65 -34.55
CA GLY A 242 16.51 2.32 -35.22
C GLY A 242 17.86 2.12 -34.51
N LEU A 243 18.90 2.63 -35.13
CA LEU A 243 20.25 2.61 -34.58
C LEU A 243 20.41 3.73 -33.57
N LYS A 244 20.92 3.40 -32.39
CA LYS A 244 21.24 4.36 -31.34
C LYS A 244 22.71 4.29 -30.95
N SER A 245 23.29 5.44 -30.70
CA SER A 245 24.66 5.56 -30.20
C SER A 245 24.66 5.81 -28.70
N TYR A 246 25.76 5.44 -28.04
CA TYR A 246 26.00 5.85 -26.64
C TYR A 246 25.98 7.40 -26.46
N ARG A 247 26.16 8.15 -27.51
CA ARG A 247 26.09 9.62 -27.51
C ARG A 247 24.67 10.16 -27.44
N ASP A 248 23.67 9.31 -27.71
CA ASP A 248 22.27 9.66 -27.63
C ASP A 248 21.74 9.49 -26.18
N LEU A 249 22.59 9.00 -25.28
CA LEU A 249 22.27 8.75 -23.89
C LEU A 249 22.75 9.90 -22.98
N PRO A 250 22.02 10.28 -21.91
CA PRO A 250 20.77 9.65 -21.48
C PRO A 250 19.58 10.06 -22.36
N LEU A 251 18.78 9.07 -22.79
CA LEU A 251 17.50 9.31 -23.46
C LEU A 251 16.36 9.21 -22.44
N LYS A 252 15.57 10.27 -22.32
CA LYS A 252 14.46 10.37 -21.37
C LYS A 252 13.14 10.36 -22.14
N LEU A 253 12.31 9.34 -21.88
CA LEU A 253 10.99 9.23 -22.48
C LEU A 253 9.93 9.30 -21.36
N SER A 254 8.84 10.01 -21.59
CA SER A 254 7.69 10.07 -20.68
C SER A 254 6.42 9.66 -21.38
N GLU A 255 5.46 9.15 -20.63
CA GLU A 255 4.17 8.70 -21.16
C GLU A 255 3.07 8.89 -20.14
N PHE A 256 1.97 9.56 -20.52
CA PHE A 256 0.73 9.55 -19.78
C PHE A 256 -0.10 8.32 -20.17
N GLY A 257 0.43 7.15 -19.81
CA GLY A 257 -0.11 5.88 -20.25
C GLY A 257 -1.27 5.42 -19.41
N LYS A 258 -2.39 5.09 -20.03
CA LYS A 258 -3.54 4.49 -19.38
C LYS A 258 -3.30 3.00 -19.21
N VAL A 259 -3.28 2.54 -17.97
CA VAL A 259 -2.99 1.14 -17.61
C VAL A 259 -4.17 0.51 -16.90
N HIS A 260 -4.29 -0.83 -17.01
CA HIS A 260 -5.38 -1.58 -16.42
C HIS A 260 -4.83 -2.76 -15.62
N ARG A 261 -5.31 -2.88 -14.37
CA ARG A 261 -4.92 -3.97 -13.47
C ARG A 261 -6.16 -4.60 -12.87
N TYR A 262 -6.28 -5.91 -12.96
CA TYR A 262 -7.36 -6.65 -12.33
C TYR A 262 -7.12 -6.73 -10.82
N GLU A 263 -7.60 -5.72 -10.10
CA GLU A 263 -7.60 -5.69 -8.64
C GLU A 263 -8.84 -6.43 -8.12
N SER A 264 -8.70 -7.17 -7.02
CA SER A 264 -9.84 -7.85 -6.40
C SER A 264 -10.89 -6.83 -5.93
N SER A 265 -12.17 -7.17 -6.06
CA SER A 265 -13.27 -6.24 -5.71
C SER A 265 -13.20 -5.73 -4.27
N GLY A 266 -12.79 -6.59 -3.32
CA GLY A 266 -12.62 -6.22 -1.91
C GLY A 266 -11.45 -5.27 -1.62
N SER A 267 -10.55 -5.05 -2.58
CA SER A 267 -9.42 -4.15 -2.44
C SER A 267 -9.67 -2.75 -3.04
N LEU A 268 -10.74 -2.57 -3.81
CA LEU A 268 -11.06 -1.29 -4.45
C LEU A 268 -11.39 -0.21 -3.42
N HIS A 269 -10.83 1.00 -3.62
CA HIS A 269 -11.00 2.08 -2.66
C HIS A 269 -10.97 3.47 -3.33
N GLY A 270 -12.13 3.98 -3.75
CA GLY A 270 -12.26 5.29 -4.40
C GLY A 270 -11.23 5.46 -5.52
N LEU A 271 -10.58 6.64 -5.60
CA LEU A 271 -9.49 6.91 -6.55
C LEU A 271 -8.13 6.30 -6.12
N MET A 272 -8.05 5.78 -4.89
CA MET A 272 -6.78 5.29 -4.32
C MET A 272 -6.40 3.89 -4.82
N ARG A 273 -7.40 3.06 -5.13
CA ARG A 273 -7.18 1.73 -5.68
C ARG A 273 -8.26 1.41 -6.69
N VAL A 274 -7.88 1.48 -7.94
CA VAL A 274 -8.74 1.38 -9.12
C VAL A 274 -8.22 0.28 -10.05
N ARG A 275 -9.02 -0.09 -11.03
CA ARG A 275 -8.63 -1.06 -12.08
C ARG A 275 -8.15 -0.39 -13.36
N SER A 276 -8.45 0.90 -13.54
CA SER A 276 -8.00 1.70 -14.68
C SER A 276 -7.53 3.06 -14.21
N PHE A 277 -6.30 3.42 -14.54
CA PHE A 277 -5.68 4.70 -14.15
C PHE A 277 -4.62 5.12 -15.15
N THR A 278 -4.31 6.42 -15.14
CA THR A 278 -3.23 6.99 -15.94
C THR A 278 -1.99 7.17 -15.08
N GLN A 279 -0.85 6.74 -15.59
CA GLN A 279 0.46 7.00 -14.97
C GLN A 279 1.16 8.12 -15.71
N ASP A 280 1.75 9.03 -14.97
CA ASP A 280 2.76 9.99 -15.42
C ASP A 280 4.14 9.31 -15.46
N ASP A 281 4.24 8.27 -16.27
CA ASP A 281 5.38 7.36 -16.32
C ASP A 281 6.56 7.94 -17.06
N ALA A 282 7.77 7.56 -16.69
CA ALA A 282 8.98 8.01 -17.34
C ALA A 282 10.06 6.92 -17.35
N HIS A 283 10.80 6.84 -18.45
CA HIS A 283 11.88 5.89 -18.64
C HIS A 283 13.15 6.62 -19.07
N ILE A 284 14.25 6.36 -18.36
CA ILE A 284 15.56 6.92 -18.64
C ILE A 284 16.49 5.79 -19.10
N PHE A 285 16.90 5.84 -20.36
CA PHE A 285 17.88 4.95 -20.92
C PHE A 285 19.25 5.62 -20.79
N CYS A 286 20.16 5.05 -20.02
CA CYS A 286 21.44 5.64 -19.71
C CYS A 286 22.54 4.56 -19.59
N THR A 287 23.80 5.00 -19.58
CA THR A 287 24.96 4.13 -19.30
C THR A 287 25.11 3.95 -17.80
N GLU A 288 25.85 2.88 -17.37
CA GLU A 288 26.06 2.58 -15.94
C GLU A 288 26.61 3.77 -15.15
N ASN A 289 27.53 4.53 -15.73
CA ASN A 289 28.13 5.70 -15.07
C ASN A 289 27.22 6.93 -14.99
N GLN A 290 26.09 6.93 -15.69
CA GLN A 290 25.10 8.01 -15.63
C GLN A 290 23.99 7.74 -14.59
N ILE A 291 23.88 6.53 -14.04
CA ILE A 291 22.77 6.10 -13.19
C ILE A 291 22.64 7.01 -11.97
N THR A 292 23.70 7.22 -11.22
CA THR A 292 23.71 8.03 -10.00
C THR A 292 23.25 9.46 -10.28
N GLU A 293 23.80 10.09 -11.32
CA GLU A 293 23.46 11.47 -11.71
C GLU A 293 21.98 11.60 -12.12
N GLU A 294 21.51 10.71 -13.00
CA GLU A 294 20.13 10.73 -13.47
C GLU A 294 19.13 10.41 -12.34
N SER A 295 19.47 9.49 -11.43
CA SER A 295 18.66 9.21 -10.24
C SER A 295 18.51 10.44 -9.33
N LEU A 296 19.59 11.21 -9.13
CA LEU A 296 19.54 12.46 -8.36
C LEU A 296 18.65 13.52 -9.04
N LYS A 297 18.75 13.66 -10.37
CA LYS A 297 17.91 14.61 -11.13
C LYS A 297 16.42 14.26 -11.00
N VAL A 298 16.08 12.98 -11.10
CA VAL A 298 14.70 12.52 -10.93
C VAL A 298 14.22 12.75 -9.50
N THR A 299 15.01 12.36 -8.49
CA THR A 299 14.65 12.60 -7.08
C THR A 299 14.36 14.08 -6.84
N LYS A 300 15.22 14.97 -7.36
CA LYS A 300 14.99 16.42 -7.25
C LYS A 300 13.69 16.85 -7.93
N LEU A 301 13.43 16.40 -9.14
CA LEU A 301 12.18 16.70 -9.88
C LEU A 301 10.95 16.29 -9.07
N ILE A 302 10.96 15.09 -8.48
CA ILE A 302 9.86 14.58 -7.66
C ILE A 302 9.64 15.44 -6.42
N LEU A 303 10.72 15.80 -5.73
CA LEU A 303 10.62 16.66 -4.53
C LEU A 303 10.07 18.06 -4.87
N ASP A 304 10.48 18.61 -6.01
CA ASP A 304 9.97 19.90 -6.50
C ASP A 304 8.47 19.81 -6.83
N ILE A 305 8.02 18.71 -7.44
CA ILE A 305 6.61 18.43 -7.70
C ILE A 305 5.84 18.28 -6.38
N TYR A 306 6.34 17.48 -5.44
CA TYR A 306 5.69 17.31 -4.13
C TYR A 306 5.56 18.63 -3.37
N LYS A 307 6.59 19.46 -3.41
CA LYS A 307 6.54 20.80 -2.81
C LYS A 307 5.47 21.69 -3.45
N ALA A 308 5.31 21.64 -4.78
CA ALA A 308 4.26 22.36 -5.48
C ALA A 308 2.85 21.93 -5.05
N PHE A 309 2.67 20.66 -4.65
CA PHE A 309 1.43 20.14 -4.10
C PHE A 309 1.30 20.28 -2.57
N GLY A 310 2.24 20.98 -1.89
CA GLY A 310 2.21 21.23 -0.46
C GLY A 310 2.63 20.02 0.40
N PHE A 311 3.34 19.04 -0.17
CA PHE A 311 3.92 17.93 0.59
C PHE A 311 5.34 18.27 1.03
N GLU A 312 5.50 18.67 2.30
CA GLU A 312 6.79 19.08 2.87
C GLU A 312 7.57 17.89 3.43
N ASN A 313 6.88 16.88 3.93
CA ASN A 313 7.49 15.73 4.60
C ASN A 313 7.50 14.50 3.68
N VAL A 314 8.60 14.25 3.01
CA VAL A 314 8.83 13.09 2.15
C VAL A 314 9.82 12.15 2.82
N ILE A 315 9.48 10.86 2.88
CA ILE A 315 10.34 9.81 3.43
C ILE A 315 10.82 8.96 2.28
N LEU A 316 12.15 8.88 2.10
CA LEU A 316 12.75 7.97 1.12
C LEU A 316 12.84 6.56 1.68
N LYS A 317 12.49 5.59 0.85
CA LYS A 317 12.69 4.17 1.15
C LYS A 317 13.49 3.54 0.03
N TYR A 318 14.61 2.95 0.39
CA TYR A 318 15.41 2.15 -0.50
C TYR A 318 15.03 0.68 -0.33
N SER A 319 14.68 0.00 -1.43
CA SER A 319 14.31 -1.42 -1.42
C SER A 319 15.30 -2.21 -2.28
N ASP A 320 15.96 -3.18 -1.66
CA ASP A 320 16.95 -4.04 -2.28
C ASP A 320 16.31 -5.28 -2.95
N ARG A 321 17.14 -6.17 -3.50
CA ARG A 321 16.74 -7.34 -4.28
C ARG A 321 15.80 -8.27 -3.53
N PRO A 322 14.69 -8.71 -4.16
CA PRO A 322 13.82 -9.76 -3.62
C PRO A 322 14.43 -11.16 -3.86
N VAL A 323 13.92 -12.16 -3.14
CA VAL A 323 14.33 -13.56 -3.32
C VAL A 323 14.07 -14.05 -4.74
N LYS A 324 12.88 -13.75 -5.31
CA LYS A 324 12.53 -14.07 -6.70
C LYS A 324 12.81 -12.87 -7.60
N ARG A 325 13.86 -12.95 -8.41
CA ARG A 325 14.31 -11.85 -9.29
C ARG A 325 14.78 -12.34 -10.65
N VAL A 326 14.95 -11.42 -11.58
CA VAL A 326 15.52 -11.64 -12.93
C VAL A 326 16.89 -10.98 -13.00
N GLY A 327 17.80 -11.55 -13.80
CA GLY A 327 19.17 -11.05 -13.97
C GLY A 327 20.19 -11.71 -13.05
N ASP A 328 21.48 -11.48 -13.31
CA ASP A 328 22.57 -12.02 -12.52
C ASP A 328 22.89 -11.14 -11.29
N ASP A 329 23.52 -11.75 -10.28
CA ASP A 329 23.83 -11.08 -9.03
C ASP A 329 24.82 -9.91 -9.20
N LYS A 330 25.74 -9.98 -10.17
CA LYS A 330 26.70 -8.88 -10.43
C LYS A 330 26.00 -7.64 -10.96
N LEU A 331 24.95 -7.81 -11.77
CA LEU A 331 24.15 -6.70 -12.26
C LEU A 331 23.35 -6.06 -11.11
N TRP A 332 22.80 -6.91 -10.23
CA TRP A 332 22.10 -6.44 -9.03
C TRP A 332 23.04 -5.69 -8.09
N ASP A 333 24.26 -6.20 -7.84
CA ASP A 333 25.26 -5.53 -6.99
C ASP A 333 25.58 -4.12 -7.49
N LYS A 334 25.75 -3.96 -8.81
CA LYS A 334 26.00 -2.64 -9.42
C LYS A 334 24.80 -1.71 -9.32
N ALA A 335 23.61 -2.21 -9.65
CA ALA A 335 22.39 -1.41 -9.63
C ALA A 335 22.05 -0.93 -8.20
N GLU A 336 22.19 -1.82 -7.21
CA GLU A 336 22.00 -1.50 -5.81
C GLU A 336 23.01 -0.49 -5.30
N ALA A 337 24.30 -0.66 -5.64
CA ALA A 337 25.35 0.26 -5.26
C ALA A 337 25.10 1.68 -5.81
N ALA A 338 24.81 1.78 -7.11
CA ALA A 338 24.56 3.05 -7.77
C ALA A 338 23.32 3.77 -7.20
N LEU A 339 22.25 3.02 -6.94
CA LEU A 339 21.01 3.59 -6.40
C LEU A 339 21.16 3.99 -4.94
N LEU A 340 21.88 3.22 -4.13
CA LEU A 340 22.18 3.54 -2.74
C LEU A 340 23.11 4.76 -2.65
N GLU A 341 24.05 4.91 -3.58
CA GLU A 341 24.89 6.10 -3.70
C GLU A 341 24.04 7.36 -3.99
N ALA A 342 23.09 7.27 -4.92
CA ALA A 342 22.15 8.34 -5.22
C ALA A 342 21.31 8.73 -3.99
N VAL A 343 20.80 7.75 -3.23
CA VAL A 343 20.07 8.02 -1.98
C VAL A 343 20.93 8.73 -0.96
N LYS A 344 22.19 8.30 -0.74
CA LYS A 344 23.11 8.96 0.16
C LYS A 344 23.47 10.38 -0.29
N ALA A 345 23.69 10.57 -1.58
CA ALA A 345 24.02 11.87 -2.17
C ALA A 345 22.84 12.88 -2.10
N SER A 346 21.60 12.41 -2.03
CA SER A 346 20.43 13.26 -1.84
C SER A 346 20.39 13.99 -0.49
N LYS A 347 21.13 13.49 0.51
CA LYS A 347 21.18 13.99 1.90
C LYS A 347 19.82 14.01 2.62
N LEU A 348 18.88 13.21 2.15
CA LEU A 348 17.56 13.03 2.76
C LEU A 348 17.58 11.84 3.71
N ASP A 349 16.70 11.88 4.71
CA ASP A 349 16.49 10.73 5.59
C ASP A 349 15.88 9.58 4.81
N TYR A 350 16.43 8.40 4.96
CA TYR A 350 15.93 7.21 4.28
C TYR A 350 15.90 5.97 5.17
N SER A 351 15.05 5.03 4.82
CA SER A 351 15.00 3.71 5.45
C SER A 351 15.23 2.61 4.42
N ILE A 352 15.77 1.48 4.86
CA ILE A 352 16.03 0.31 4.00
C ILE A 352 14.89 -0.70 4.20
N ASN A 353 14.24 -1.08 3.10
CA ASN A 353 13.25 -2.15 3.03
C ASN A 353 13.91 -3.38 2.37
N LYS A 354 14.37 -4.31 3.18
CA LYS A 354 15.06 -5.51 2.68
C LYS A 354 14.10 -6.44 1.93
N GLY A 355 14.50 -6.86 0.71
CA GLY A 355 13.76 -7.81 -0.10
C GLY A 355 12.51 -7.26 -0.79
N GLU A 356 12.24 -5.97 -0.70
CA GLU A 356 11.04 -5.33 -1.24
C GLU A 356 11.24 -4.65 -2.61
N GLY A 357 12.40 -4.87 -3.23
CA GLY A 357 12.68 -4.43 -4.60
C GLY A 357 11.73 -5.04 -5.63
N ALA A 358 11.68 -4.46 -6.83
CA ALA A 358 10.96 -5.07 -7.92
C ALA A 358 11.71 -6.33 -8.41
N PHE A 359 11.01 -7.28 -9.02
CA PHE A 359 11.67 -8.50 -9.50
C PHE A 359 12.74 -8.25 -10.57
N TYR A 360 12.74 -7.07 -11.18
CA TYR A 360 13.63 -6.63 -12.26
C TYR A 360 14.68 -5.59 -11.83
N GLY A 361 14.60 -5.03 -10.62
CA GLY A 361 15.57 -4.03 -10.15
C GLY A 361 15.30 -3.50 -8.74
N PRO A 362 16.32 -2.92 -8.08
CA PRO A 362 16.14 -2.21 -6.83
C PRO A 362 15.31 -0.96 -7.06
N LYS A 363 14.69 -0.42 -6.02
CA LYS A 363 13.82 0.75 -6.14
C LYS A 363 14.04 1.75 -5.00
N ILE A 364 13.79 3.02 -5.33
CA ILE A 364 13.58 4.09 -4.35
C ILE A 364 12.08 4.41 -4.34
N GLU A 365 11.49 4.49 -3.19
CA GLU A 365 10.11 4.89 -2.99
C GLU A 365 10.07 6.20 -2.21
N ASP A 366 9.44 7.21 -2.80
CA ASP A 366 9.16 8.47 -2.12
C ASP A 366 7.77 8.36 -1.49
N ARG A 367 7.71 8.33 -0.16
CA ARG A 367 6.45 8.26 0.57
C ARG A 367 6.14 9.59 1.23
N LYS A 368 4.98 10.13 0.89
CA LYS A 368 4.41 11.28 1.61
C LYS A 368 4.11 10.85 3.05
N SER A 369 4.60 11.58 4.04
CA SER A 369 4.30 11.32 5.44
C SER A 369 2.93 11.86 5.86
N THR A 370 1.88 11.49 5.14
CA THR A 370 0.53 11.65 5.66
C THR A 370 0.17 10.36 6.38
N ARG A 371 0.27 10.36 7.70
CA ARG A 371 0.07 9.19 8.57
C ARG A 371 -1.29 8.49 8.46
N LEU A 372 -2.21 8.95 7.63
CA LEU A 372 -3.59 8.46 7.55
C LEU A 372 -3.98 7.77 6.23
N ASN A 373 -3.27 8.02 5.13
CA ASN A 373 -3.45 7.28 3.89
C ASN A 373 -2.09 7.15 3.23
N SER A 374 -1.48 5.98 3.33
CA SER A 374 -0.33 5.62 2.53
C SER A 374 -0.79 5.35 1.10
N SER A 375 -1.10 6.41 0.34
CA SER A 375 -1.13 6.31 -1.10
C SER A 375 0.31 6.09 -1.54
N HIS A 376 0.58 4.84 -1.93
CA HIS A 376 1.84 4.48 -2.50
C HIS A 376 1.93 5.08 -3.90
N GLN A 377 2.57 6.24 -4.05
CA GLN A 377 3.22 6.52 -5.31
C GLN A 377 4.55 5.77 -5.27
N ILE A 378 4.56 4.60 -5.89
CA ILE A 378 5.78 3.84 -6.12
C ILE A 378 6.43 4.46 -7.34
N ILE A 379 7.54 5.15 -7.12
CA ILE A 379 8.47 5.47 -8.19
C ILE A 379 9.42 4.30 -8.24
N SER A 380 9.11 3.34 -9.10
CA SER A 380 9.99 2.23 -9.39
C SER A 380 11.04 2.69 -10.38
N TYR A 381 12.29 2.73 -9.96
CA TYR A 381 13.42 2.88 -10.88
C TYR A 381 13.77 1.49 -11.41
N ALA A 382 13.39 1.21 -12.64
CA ALA A 382 13.96 0.09 -13.36
C ALA A 382 15.25 0.56 -14.04
N VAL A 383 16.38 0.07 -13.58
CA VAL A 383 17.65 0.23 -14.28
C VAL A 383 17.78 -0.87 -15.30
N PHE A 384 17.47 -0.57 -16.55
CA PHE A 384 17.79 -1.46 -17.66
C PHE A 384 19.19 -1.12 -18.17
N CYS A 385 20.20 -1.90 -17.75
CA CYS A 385 21.48 -1.90 -18.42
C CYS A 385 21.35 -2.68 -19.72
N LEU A 386 21.40 -1.97 -20.87
CA LEU A 386 21.53 -2.63 -22.16
C LEU A 386 22.93 -3.22 -22.27
N LYS A 387 23.03 -4.55 -22.29
CA LYS A 387 24.18 -5.23 -22.85
C LYS A 387 24.13 -5.14 -24.37
N LYS A 388 25.31 -4.85 -24.99
CA LYS A 388 25.55 -4.99 -26.41
C LYS A 388 25.13 -6.35 -26.93
#